data_09a5fc0653f56484f616aa2e31c9ce98
#
_entry.id   09a5fc0653f56484f616aa2e31c9ce98
#
_cell.length_a   1.000
_cell.length_b   1.000
_cell.length_c   1.000
_cell.angle_alpha   90.00
_cell.angle_beta   90.00
_cell.angle_gamma   90.00
#
_symmetry.space_group_name_H-M   'P 1'
#
loop_
_entity.id
_entity.type
_entity.pdbx_description
1 polymer ?
#
loop_
_entity_poly.entity_id
_entity_poly.type
_entity_poly.pdbx_seq_one_letter_code
_entity_poly.pdbx_strand_id
1 'polypeptide(L)' 'DLAINGHDVMELLSLPPGPKVGEVLQEVFRWVIEDPKRNQRERLLYYLEKNY' A
#
# COMPACT_ATOMS: atom_id res chain seq x y z
N ASP A 1 7.25 -10.30 1.61
CA ASP A 1 7.39 -8.84 1.59
C ASP A 1 6.42 -8.22 0.62
N LEU A 2 5.96 -7.02 0.92
CA LEU A 2 5.06 -6.30 0.04
C LEU A 2 5.79 -5.81 -1.21
N ALA A 3 5.08 -5.79 -2.33
CA ALA A 3 5.62 -5.32 -3.59
C ALA A 3 5.71 -3.80 -3.67
N ILE A 4 5.24 -3.10 -2.65
CA ILE A 4 5.39 -1.64 -2.52
C ILE A 4 5.95 -1.32 -1.14
N ASN A 5 6.45 -0.10 -1.00
CA ASN A 5 7.02 0.34 0.28
C ASN A 5 6.45 1.71 0.66
N GLY A 6 6.93 2.26 1.79
CA GLY A 6 6.44 3.55 2.27
C GLY A 6 6.65 4.68 1.29
N HIS A 7 7.75 4.65 0.55
CA HIS A 7 8.03 5.67 -0.44
C HIS A 7 6.96 5.67 -1.54
N ASP A 8 6.56 4.48 -1.98
CA ASP A 8 5.51 4.36 -2.99
C ASP A 8 4.20 4.95 -2.50
N VAL A 9 3.86 4.69 -1.23
CA VAL A 9 2.64 5.20 -0.64
C VAL A 9 2.67 6.73 -0.57
N MET A 10 3.79 7.27 -0.11
CA MET A 10 3.94 8.72 -0.01
C MET A 10 3.79 9.39 -1.37
N GLU A 11 4.41 8.82 -2.38
CA GLU A 11 4.38 9.38 -3.72
C GLU A 11 2.98 9.31 -4.32
N LEU A 12 2.36 8.15 -4.25
CA LEU A 12 1.06 7.94 -4.88
C LEU A 12 -0.04 8.76 -4.22
N LEU A 13 -0.03 8.84 -2.90
CA LEU A 13 -1.10 9.49 -2.15
C LEU A 13 -0.76 10.90 -1.71
N SER A 14 0.42 11.40 -2.11
CA SER A 14 0.88 12.74 -1.75
C SER A 14 0.90 12.93 -0.24
N LEU A 15 1.43 11.93 0.47
CA LEU A 15 1.52 11.97 1.93
C LEU A 15 2.92 12.34 2.38
N PRO A 16 3.05 13.15 3.42
CA PRO A 16 4.36 13.38 4.02
C PRO A 16 4.78 12.17 4.86
N PRO A 17 6.07 12.06 5.18
CA PRO A 17 6.51 11.00 6.11
C PRO A 17 5.77 11.13 7.43
N GLY A 18 5.36 10.00 7.99
CA GLY A 18 4.66 10.01 9.26
C GLY A 18 3.83 8.76 9.48
N PRO A 19 3.06 8.72 10.58
CA PRO A 19 2.30 7.54 10.96
C PRO A 19 1.27 7.10 9.93
N LYS A 20 0.74 8.02 9.14
CA LYS A 20 -0.26 7.69 8.14
C LYS A 20 0.27 6.68 7.12
N VAL A 21 1.54 6.84 6.72
CA VAL A 21 2.17 5.92 5.77
C VAL A 21 2.15 4.50 6.32
N GLY A 22 2.51 4.35 7.60
CA GLY A 22 2.51 3.05 8.25
C GLY A 22 1.13 2.44 8.32
N GLU A 23 0.12 3.27 8.62
CA GLU A 23 -1.26 2.80 8.67
C GLU A 23 -1.72 2.25 7.32
N VAL A 24 -1.38 2.97 6.25
CA VAL A 24 -1.75 2.55 4.91
C VAL A 24 -1.08 1.23 4.55
N LEU A 25 0.20 1.11 4.87
CA LEU A 25 0.93 -0.13 4.60
C LEU A 25 0.36 -1.32 5.37
N GLN A 26 -0.07 -1.11 6.61
CA GLN A 26 -0.69 -2.17 7.39
C GLN A 26 -2.00 -2.62 6.75
N GLU A 27 -2.77 -1.67 6.24
CA GLU A 27 -4.02 -1.97 5.56
C GLU A 27 -3.78 -2.84 4.33
N VAL A 28 -2.78 -2.46 3.53
CA VAL A 28 -2.40 -3.22 2.35
C VAL A 28 -1.93 -4.61 2.74
N PHE A 29 -1.15 -4.71 3.81
CA PHE A 29 -0.62 -5.98 4.27
C PHE A 29 -1.75 -6.94 4.66
N ARG A 30 -2.76 -6.44 5.37
CA ARG A 30 -3.92 -7.27 5.73
C ARG A 30 -4.63 -7.79 4.49
N TRP A 31 -4.79 -6.92 3.49
CA TRP A 31 -5.45 -7.29 2.25
C TRP A 31 -4.67 -8.38 1.52
N VAL A 32 -3.35 -8.27 1.51
CA VAL A 32 -2.47 -9.25 0.87
C VAL A 32 -2.50 -10.58 1.61
N ILE A 33 -2.54 -10.55 2.95
CA ILE A 33 -2.57 -11.78 3.73
C ILE A 33 -3.79 -12.64 3.39
N GLU A 34 -4.92 -12.00 3.09
CA GLU A 34 -6.13 -12.72 2.71
C GLU A 34 -5.93 -13.50 1.42
N ASP A 35 -5.11 -12.97 0.51
CA ASP A 35 -4.83 -13.63 -0.75
C ASP A 35 -3.47 -13.16 -1.26
N PRO A 36 -2.41 -13.98 -1.06
CA PRO A 36 -1.06 -13.56 -1.44
C PRO A 36 -0.88 -13.24 -2.93
N LYS A 37 -1.80 -13.68 -3.78
CA LYS A 37 -1.76 -13.34 -5.20
C LYS A 37 -1.94 -11.84 -5.43
N ARG A 38 -2.48 -11.14 -4.46
CA ARG A 38 -2.69 -9.70 -4.53
C ARG A 38 -1.38 -8.91 -4.42
N ASN A 39 -0.29 -9.58 -4.02
CA ASN A 39 0.98 -8.91 -3.78
C ASN A 39 1.74 -8.68 -5.09
N GLN A 40 1.21 -7.80 -5.91
CA GLN A 40 1.81 -7.38 -7.15
C GLN A 40 1.78 -5.86 -7.20
N ARG A 41 2.90 -5.26 -7.61
CA ARG A 41 3.07 -3.82 -7.53
C ARG A 41 1.92 -3.04 -8.15
N GLU A 42 1.57 -3.36 -9.40
CA GLU A 42 0.50 -2.62 -10.08
C GLU A 42 -0.85 -2.80 -9.38
N ARG A 43 -1.08 -4.00 -8.90
CA ARG A 43 -2.33 -4.31 -8.22
C ARG A 43 -2.47 -3.54 -6.91
N LEU A 44 -1.37 -3.45 -6.17
CA LEU A 44 -1.37 -2.72 -4.90
C LEU A 44 -1.53 -1.23 -5.12
N LEU A 45 -0.86 -0.69 -6.13
CA LEU A 45 -1.00 0.74 -6.44
C LEU A 45 -2.43 1.07 -6.84
N TYR A 46 -3.04 0.21 -7.63
CA TYR A 46 -4.44 0.41 -8.02
C TYR A 46 -5.37 0.37 -6.81
N TYR A 47 -5.12 -0.59 -5.91
CA TYR A 47 -5.89 -0.72 -4.68
C TYR A 47 -5.84 0.58 -3.86
N LEU A 48 -4.66 1.15 -3.74
CA LEU A 48 -4.49 2.41 -3.01
C LEU A 48 -5.25 3.55 -3.69
N GLU A 49 -5.15 3.64 -5.01
CA GLU A 49 -5.86 4.68 -5.75
C GLU A 49 -7.36 4.62 -5.51
N LYS A 50 -7.90 3.39 -5.45
CA LYS A 50 -9.34 3.22 -5.30
C LYS A 50 -9.82 3.49 -3.88
N ASN A 51 -8.97 3.26 -2.88
CA ASN A 51 -9.41 3.30 -1.48
C ASN A 51 -8.93 4.52 -0.71
N TYR A 52 -8.08 5.32 -1.30
CA TYR A 52 -7.55 6.53 -0.68
C TYR A 52 -7.55 7.67 -1.69
#